data_e35fd48aa741bd45e42521fdd923a2ee
#
_entry.id   e35fd48aa741bd45e42521fdd923a2ee
#
_cell.length_a   1.000
_cell.length_b   1.000
_cell.length_c   1.000
_cell.angle_alpha   90.00
_cell.angle_beta   90.00
_cell.angle_gamma   90.00
#
_symmetry.space_group_name_H-M   'P 1'
#
loop_
_entity.id
_entity.type
_entity.pdbx_description
1 polymer ?
#
loop_
_entity_poly.entity_id
_entity_poly.type
_entity_poly.pdbx_seq_one_letter_code
_entity_poly.pdbx_strand_id
1 'polypeptide(L)'
;MGRAKKAPVLGAMFGLGRAGSIHLSSIVNNPRITLKYIVDDRKERFAYLKSYWNLSDDVTFLTSKESDRVFKDKAVNTVFIGSPTFTHHDIVVNAIANNKDVFCEKPIAESIEDTKKCYDTAKAKGRVLFAAFNRRFDPAYRSLKEQVRKGVVGHVQILKVTARDSPLPSIEYLKTSGGVFHDCLVHDIDMSCWVLGELPVRVQATASALIPEIKAIDDFDTIAFLLTFPSGAVAIGDNSRFSAYGYDQRLEVFGNKGMIKVENERPAHSTEKFIGQEGILLNPIYYSFPSRFKIAYQNELEHFLDVVQYGEPMKVTSWQTLAVSKIATAAEQSARTGKTVELDWTKDDIPAIYS
;
A
#
# COMPACT_ATOMS: atom_id res chain seq x y z
N MET A 1 -2.29 13.79 28.97
CA MET A 1 -2.43 15.18 28.47
C MET A 1 -2.70 15.13 26.98
N GLY A 2 -3.80 15.74 26.49
CA GLY A 2 -4.10 15.81 25.07
C GLY A 2 -3.07 16.68 24.35
N ARG A 3 -2.64 16.28 23.14
CA ARG A 3 -1.75 17.10 22.31
C ARG A 3 -2.44 18.43 21.97
N ALA A 4 -1.68 19.52 21.93
CA ALA A 4 -2.21 20.81 21.48
C ALA A 4 -2.74 20.68 20.04
N LYS A 5 -3.96 21.18 19.80
CA LYS A 5 -4.60 21.10 18.49
C LYS A 5 -3.82 21.96 17.50
N LYS A 6 -3.32 21.36 16.42
CA LYS A 6 -2.67 22.07 15.31
C LYS A 6 -3.71 22.55 14.29
N ALA A 7 -3.37 23.56 13.50
CA ALA A 7 -4.19 23.96 12.37
C ALA A 7 -4.34 22.80 11.37
N PRO A 8 -5.51 22.64 10.72
CA PRO A 8 -5.67 21.65 9.65
C PRO A 8 -4.64 21.85 8.53
N VAL A 9 -4.23 20.77 7.90
CA VAL A 9 -3.45 20.85 6.66
C VAL A 9 -4.36 21.32 5.54
N LEU A 10 -3.88 22.23 4.69
CA LEU A 10 -4.59 22.64 3.49
C LEU A 10 -4.10 21.79 2.32
N GLY A 11 -4.97 20.91 1.84
CA GLY A 11 -4.62 19.82 0.96
C GLY A 11 -5.13 19.95 -0.47
N ALA A 12 -4.45 19.24 -1.37
CA ALA A 12 -4.90 18.96 -2.73
C ALA A 12 -4.87 17.46 -3.01
N MET A 13 -5.93 16.93 -3.64
CA MET A 13 -6.03 15.51 -4.02
C MET A 13 -5.82 15.34 -5.52
N PHE A 14 -4.89 14.48 -5.91
CA PHE A 14 -4.60 14.11 -7.30
C PHE A 14 -5.10 12.70 -7.60
N GLY A 15 -5.99 12.60 -8.58
CA GLY A 15 -6.57 11.36 -9.05
C GLY A 15 -7.70 10.83 -8.17
N LEU A 16 -8.84 10.54 -8.79
CA LEU A 16 -10.03 9.99 -8.16
C LEU A 16 -10.44 8.64 -8.80
N GLY A 17 -9.42 7.80 -9.03
CA GLY A 17 -9.59 6.39 -9.36
C GLY A 17 -10.10 5.59 -8.15
N ARG A 18 -9.90 4.26 -8.16
CA ARG A 18 -10.30 3.39 -7.03
C ARG A 18 -9.62 3.82 -5.72
N ALA A 19 -8.29 3.86 -5.71
CA ALA A 19 -7.52 4.24 -4.52
C ALA A 19 -7.79 5.69 -4.12
N GLY A 20 -7.75 6.63 -5.07
CA GLY A 20 -8.01 8.04 -4.80
C GLY A 20 -9.38 8.31 -4.19
N SER A 21 -10.42 7.56 -4.59
CA SER A 21 -11.77 7.70 -3.99
C SER A 21 -11.80 7.20 -2.55
N ILE A 22 -11.01 6.18 -2.20
CA ILE A 22 -10.89 5.70 -0.82
C ILE A 22 -10.23 6.77 0.06
N HIS A 23 -9.11 7.33 -0.40
CA HIS A 23 -8.44 8.41 0.31
C HIS A 23 -9.33 9.65 0.44
N LEU A 24 -10.04 10.04 -0.65
CA LEU A 24 -10.97 11.15 -0.59
C LEU A 24 -12.03 10.93 0.50
N SER A 25 -12.58 9.71 0.63
CA SER A 25 -13.57 9.40 1.68
C SER A 25 -13.02 9.62 3.09
N SER A 26 -11.75 9.34 3.31
CA SER A 26 -11.08 9.58 4.59
C SER A 26 -10.73 11.06 4.78
N ILE A 27 -10.33 11.75 3.72
CA ILE A 27 -9.95 13.16 3.73
C ILE A 27 -11.14 14.06 4.04
N VAL A 28 -12.28 13.89 3.35
CA VAL A 28 -13.45 14.76 3.51
C VAL A 28 -14.11 14.65 4.89
N ASN A 29 -13.92 13.52 5.57
CA ASN A 29 -14.43 13.29 6.91
C ASN A 29 -13.42 13.61 8.03
N ASN A 30 -12.24 14.12 7.69
CA ASN A 30 -11.17 14.36 8.66
C ASN A 30 -11.06 15.84 9.03
N PRO A 31 -11.36 16.22 10.30
CA PRO A 31 -11.31 17.61 10.73
C PRO A 31 -9.89 18.22 10.78
N ARG A 32 -8.87 17.40 10.55
CA ARG A 32 -7.45 17.82 10.45
C ARG A 32 -7.05 18.24 9.05
N ILE A 33 -7.97 18.13 8.06
CA ILE A 33 -7.71 18.44 6.65
C ILE A 33 -8.75 19.42 6.15
N THR A 34 -8.29 20.47 5.46
CA THR A 34 -9.12 21.32 4.63
C THR A 34 -8.74 21.07 3.17
N LEU A 35 -9.66 20.51 2.39
CA LEU A 35 -9.42 20.24 0.98
C LEU A 35 -9.69 21.50 0.17
N LYS A 36 -8.70 21.90 -0.66
CA LYS A 36 -8.80 23.10 -1.52
C LYS A 36 -8.90 22.75 -2.99
N TYR A 37 -8.16 21.74 -3.43
CA TYR A 37 -8.13 21.33 -4.84
C TYR A 37 -8.36 19.83 -4.99
N ILE A 38 -9.04 19.49 -6.08
CA ILE A 38 -9.14 18.14 -6.62
C ILE A 38 -8.68 18.19 -8.08
N VAL A 39 -7.71 17.33 -8.42
CA VAL A 39 -7.15 17.22 -9.77
C VAL A 39 -7.49 15.86 -10.36
N ASP A 40 -8.33 15.81 -11.39
CA ASP A 40 -8.67 14.57 -12.13
C ASP A 40 -9.04 14.97 -13.57
N ASP A 41 -8.65 14.18 -14.57
CA ASP A 41 -8.87 14.54 -15.97
C ASP A 41 -10.30 14.22 -16.45
N ARG A 42 -11.07 13.47 -15.65
CA ARG A 42 -12.47 13.10 -16.00
C ARG A 42 -13.45 14.18 -15.55
N LYS A 43 -13.46 15.30 -16.27
CA LYS A 43 -14.31 16.48 -15.99
C LYS A 43 -15.79 16.16 -15.84
N GLU A 44 -16.27 15.20 -16.61
CA GLU A 44 -17.67 14.74 -16.59
C GLU A 44 -18.11 14.22 -15.21
N ARG A 45 -17.17 13.87 -14.33
CA ARG A 45 -17.44 13.39 -12.97
C ARG A 45 -17.48 14.50 -11.92
N PHE A 46 -17.01 15.71 -12.22
CA PHE A 46 -16.81 16.76 -11.22
C PHE A 46 -18.10 17.14 -10.48
N ALA A 47 -19.18 17.38 -11.22
CA ALA A 47 -20.47 17.73 -10.63
C ALA A 47 -21.01 16.61 -9.74
N TYR A 48 -20.92 15.36 -10.22
CA TYR A 48 -21.30 14.19 -9.43
C TYR A 48 -20.47 14.06 -8.16
N LEU A 49 -19.14 14.15 -8.25
CA LEU A 49 -18.24 14.01 -7.11
C LEU A 49 -18.45 15.12 -6.07
N LYS A 50 -18.67 16.35 -6.53
CA LYS A 50 -18.99 17.48 -5.65
C LYS A 50 -20.26 17.23 -4.84
N SER A 51 -21.32 16.80 -5.50
CA SER A 51 -22.59 16.46 -4.86
C SER A 51 -22.49 15.24 -3.96
N TYR A 52 -21.90 14.14 -4.45
CA TYR A 52 -21.79 12.86 -3.73
C TYR A 52 -21.02 13.00 -2.40
N TRP A 53 -19.92 13.75 -2.42
CA TRP A 53 -19.09 13.98 -1.23
C TRP A 53 -19.51 15.22 -0.44
N ASN A 54 -20.57 15.92 -0.83
CA ASN A 54 -21.02 17.18 -0.23
C ASN A 54 -19.86 18.17 -0.04
N LEU A 55 -19.05 18.35 -1.08
CA LEU A 55 -17.87 19.21 -1.01
C LEU A 55 -18.27 20.69 -0.98
N SER A 56 -17.55 21.48 -0.16
CA SER A 56 -17.70 22.94 -0.11
C SER A 56 -17.52 23.58 -1.51
N ASP A 57 -18.19 24.70 -1.73
CA ASP A 57 -18.02 25.52 -2.94
C ASP A 57 -16.60 26.06 -3.10
N ASP A 58 -15.83 26.14 -2.01
CA ASP A 58 -14.43 26.55 -2.00
C ASP A 58 -13.49 25.49 -2.60
N VAL A 59 -13.94 24.24 -2.76
CA VAL A 59 -13.14 23.18 -3.39
C VAL A 59 -13.13 23.37 -4.90
N THR A 60 -11.96 23.65 -5.44
CA THR A 60 -11.78 23.86 -6.89
C THR A 60 -11.35 22.56 -7.57
N PHE A 61 -12.10 22.16 -8.60
CA PHE A 61 -11.74 21.04 -9.48
C PHE A 61 -10.85 21.53 -10.63
N LEU A 62 -9.79 20.78 -10.89
CA LEU A 62 -8.80 21.07 -11.93
C LEU A 62 -8.52 19.81 -12.74
N THR A 63 -8.00 19.99 -13.93
CA THR A 63 -7.36 18.92 -14.72
C THR A 63 -5.87 18.86 -14.46
N SER A 64 -5.20 17.78 -14.89
CA SER A 64 -3.74 17.66 -14.81
C SER A 64 -3.01 18.82 -15.49
N LYS A 65 -3.56 19.37 -16.59
CA LYS A 65 -3.01 20.54 -17.31
C LYS A 65 -3.01 21.83 -16.48
N GLU A 66 -3.82 21.88 -15.43
CA GLU A 66 -3.95 23.04 -14.54
C GLU A 66 -3.25 22.83 -13.19
N SER A 67 -2.55 21.69 -13.01
CA SER A 67 -1.91 21.29 -11.74
C SER A 67 -0.91 22.28 -11.18
N ASP A 68 -0.29 23.08 -12.05
CA ASP A 68 0.59 24.22 -11.70
C ASP A 68 -0.05 25.18 -10.68
N ARG A 69 -1.38 25.36 -10.74
CA ARG A 69 -2.12 26.20 -9.79
C ARG A 69 -2.00 25.66 -8.36
N VAL A 70 -2.03 24.32 -8.20
CA VAL A 70 -1.84 23.65 -6.92
C VAL A 70 -0.41 23.87 -6.41
N PHE A 71 0.59 23.64 -7.26
CA PHE A 71 1.99 23.71 -6.86
C PHE A 71 2.39 25.14 -6.48
N LYS A 72 1.95 26.15 -7.23
CA LYS A 72 2.24 27.57 -7.01
C LYS A 72 1.43 28.19 -5.86
N ASP A 73 0.34 27.57 -5.43
CA ASP A 73 -0.45 28.06 -4.30
C ASP A 73 0.29 27.83 -2.97
N LYS A 74 0.82 28.93 -2.40
CA LYS A 74 1.59 28.90 -1.14
C LYS A 74 0.73 28.50 0.08
N ALA A 75 -0.59 28.62 -0.01
CA ALA A 75 -1.49 28.21 1.08
C ALA A 75 -1.61 26.69 1.17
N VAL A 76 -1.55 25.98 0.04
CA VAL A 76 -1.53 24.50 0.02
C VAL A 76 -0.20 24.01 0.56
N ASN A 77 -0.25 23.20 1.62
CA ASN A 77 0.93 22.65 2.28
C ASN A 77 1.05 21.12 2.13
N THR A 78 0.02 20.45 1.65
CA THR A 78 -0.03 18.98 1.56
C THR A 78 -0.65 18.53 0.24
N VAL A 79 -0.07 17.50 -0.36
CA VAL A 79 -0.59 16.86 -1.59
C VAL A 79 -0.83 15.38 -1.33
N PHE A 80 -2.02 14.90 -1.69
CA PHE A 80 -2.43 13.49 -1.65
C PHE A 80 -2.47 12.96 -3.07
N ILE A 81 -1.78 11.85 -3.35
CA ILE A 81 -1.64 11.29 -4.71
C ILE A 81 -2.24 9.88 -4.75
N GLY A 82 -3.29 9.72 -5.55
CA GLY A 82 -3.94 8.46 -5.87
C GLY A 82 -4.25 8.36 -7.37
N SER A 83 -3.47 9.06 -8.20
CA SER A 83 -3.50 9.04 -9.66
C SER A 83 -2.80 7.78 -10.21
N PRO A 84 -2.76 7.54 -11.53
CA PRO A 84 -1.98 6.44 -12.10
C PRO A 84 -0.48 6.57 -11.80
N THR A 85 0.20 5.44 -11.59
CA THR A 85 1.60 5.35 -11.13
C THR A 85 2.57 6.17 -11.98
N PHE A 86 2.43 6.15 -13.31
CA PHE A 86 3.30 6.90 -14.22
C PHE A 86 3.27 8.43 -14.01
N THR A 87 2.29 8.95 -13.28
CA THR A 87 2.18 10.38 -12.95
C THR A 87 2.81 10.73 -11.60
N HIS A 88 3.09 9.75 -10.76
CA HIS A 88 3.49 9.96 -9.36
C HIS A 88 4.78 10.76 -9.26
N HIS A 89 5.85 10.34 -9.98
CA HIS A 89 7.16 10.99 -9.95
C HIS A 89 7.07 12.50 -10.13
N ASP A 90 6.42 12.94 -11.21
CA ASP A 90 6.34 14.35 -11.55
C ASP A 90 5.51 15.16 -10.54
N ILE A 91 4.41 14.58 -10.05
CA ILE A 91 3.58 15.24 -9.02
C ILE A 91 4.36 15.35 -7.71
N VAL A 92 5.05 14.29 -7.28
CA VAL A 92 5.88 14.27 -6.06
C VAL A 92 6.98 15.32 -6.13
N VAL A 93 7.77 15.31 -7.21
CA VAL A 93 8.90 16.23 -7.37
C VAL A 93 8.42 17.69 -7.40
N ASN A 94 7.35 17.99 -8.16
CA ASN A 94 6.78 19.34 -8.22
C ASN A 94 6.20 19.80 -6.88
N ALA A 95 5.48 18.93 -6.16
CA ALA A 95 4.93 19.26 -4.86
C ALA A 95 6.05 19.59 -3.84
N ILE A 96 7.07 18.74 -3.76
CA ILE A 96 8.20 18.92 -2.84
C ILE A 96 9.04 20.14 -3.21
N ALA A 97 9.29 20.38 -4.50
CA ALA A 97 10.01 21.58 -4.96
C ALA A 97 9.31 22.87 -4.53
N ASN A 98 7.98 22.83 -4.41
CA ASN A 98 7.14 23.92 -3.95
C ASN A 98 6.79 23.82 -2.44
N ASN A 99 7.63 23.17 -1.64
CA ASN A 99 7.57 23.07 -0.18
C ASN A 99 6.29 22.41 0.37
N LYS A 100 5.73 21.42 -0.32
CA LYS A 100 4.57 20.67 0.14
C LYS A 100 4.98 19.31 0.66
N ASP A 101 4.29 18.83 1.70
CA ASP A 101 4.38 17.46 2.16
C ASP A 101 3.51 16.56 1.29
N VAL A 102 3.92 15.33 1.09
CA VAL A 102 3.29 14.42 0.12
C VAL A 102 2.90 13.09 0.76
N PHE A 103 1.63 12.74 0.62
CA PHE A 103 1.11 11.38 0.79
C PHE A 103 0.90 10.78 -0.59
N CYS A 104 1.58 9.69 -0.91
CA CYS A 104 1.54 9.09 -2.24
C CYS A 104 1.18 7.61 -2.16
N GLU A 105 0.23 7.17 -2.99
CA GLU A 105 0.00 5.75 -3.21
C GLU A 105 1.26 5.04 -3.70
N LYS A 106 1.35 3.78 -3.35
CA LYS A 106 2.44 2.91 -3.85
C LYS A 106 2.17 2.49 -5.32
N PRO A 107 3.24 2.27 -6.09
CA PRO A 107 4.62 2.64 -5.83
C PRO A 107 4.82 4.16 -5.98
N ILE A 108 5.85 4.70 -5.34
CA ILE A 108 6.16 6.15 -5.42
C ILE A 108 6.50 6.58 -6.85
N ALA A 109 7.14 5.71 -7.62
CA ALA A 109 7.42 5.89 -9.05
C ALA A 109 7.54 4.52 -9.73
N GLU A 110 7.61 4.50 -11.06
CA GLU A 110 7.71 3.26 -11.85
C GLU A 110 9.07 2.58 -11.70
N SER A 111 10.15 3.35 -11.48
CA SER A 111 11.51 2.81 -11.30
C SER A 111 12.02 3.01 -9.86
N ILE A 112 13.00 2.18 -9.46
CA ILE A 112 13.70 2.32 -8.17
C ILE A 112 14.50 3.62 -8.16
N GLU A 113 15.13 3.96 -9.28
CA GLU A 113 15.92 5.17 -9.46
C GLU A 113 15.08 6.43 -9.27
N ASP A 114 13.88 6.49 -9.87
CA ASP A 114 12.98 7.62 -9.72
C ASP A 114 12.35 7.68 -8.34
N THR A 115 12.04 6.52 -7.74
CA THR A 115 11.63 6.44 -6.34
C THR A 115 12.71 7.03 -5.41
N LYS A 116 13.98 6.68 -5.64
CA LYS A 116 15.11 7.22 -4.88
C LYS A 116 15.22 8.74 -5.06
N LYS A 117 15.13 9.26 -6.29
CA LYS A 117 15.15 10.71 -6.58
C LYS A 117 14.04 11.45 -5.84
N CYS A 118 12.82 10.89 -5.79
CA CYS A 118 11.71 11.46 -5.02
C CYS A 118 12.08 11.61 -3.54
N TYR A 119 12.64 10.56 -2.91
CA TYR A 119 13.04 10.61 -1.51
C TYR A 119 14.23 11.53 -1.26
N ASP A 120 15.25 11.55 -2.14
CA ASP A 120 16.38 12.45 -2.04
C ASP A 120 15.93 13.91 -2.14
N THR A 121 14.99 14.22 -3.04
CA THR A 121 14.38 15.54 -3.16
C THR A 121 13.62 15.93 -1.90
N ALA A 122 12.85 15.02 -1.32
CA ALA A 122 12.11 15.24 -0.08
C ALA A 122 13.06 15.52 1.09
N LYS A 123 14.13 14.73 1.21
CA LYS A 123 15.17 14.91 2.24
C LYS A 123 15.88 16.26 2.08
N ALA A 124 16.30 16.63 0.87
CA ALA A 124 16.98 17.89 0.60
C ALA A 124 16.11 19.11 0.92
N LYS A 125 14.79 19.01 0.78
CA LYS A 125 13.83 20.07 1.08
C LYS A 125 13.28 20.04 2.51
N GLY A 126 13.63 19.03 3.30
CA GLY A 126 13.06 18.81 4.64
C GLY A 126 11.52 18.61 4.60
N ARG A 127 11.02 17.95 3.55
CA ARG A 127 9.59 17.65 3.39
C ARG A 127 9.31 16.18 3.60
N VAL A 128 8.08 15.89 4.02
CA VAL A 128 7.61 14.53 4.18
C VAL A 128 7.20 13.97 2.82
N LEU A 129 7.73 12.79 2.48
CA LEU A 129 7.21 11.92 1.41
C LEU A 129 6.82 10.59 2.04
N PHE A 130 5.53 10.32 2.10
CA PHE A 130 4.94 9.13 2.68
C PHE A 130 4.46 8.17 1.59
N ALA A 131 4.90 6.92 1.63
CA ALA A 131 4.41 5.85 0.75
C ALA A 131 3.27 5.10 1.43
N ALA A 132 2.14 4.96 0.75
CA ALA A 132 0.92 4.37 1.29
C ALA A 132 0.97 2.83 1.29
N PHE A 133 1.66 2.25 2.26
CA PHE A 133 1.62 0.82 2.56
C PHE A 133 0.56 0.54 3.63
N ASN A 134 -0.69 0.65 3.24
CA ASN A 134 -1.87 0.63 4.11
C ASN A 134 -1.96 -0.60 5.03
N ARG A 135 -1.51 -1.78 4.60
CA ARG A 135 -1.59 -3.02 5.39
C ARG A 135 -0.85 -2.93 6.72
N ARG A 136 0.21 -2.12 6.84
CA ARG A 136 0.92 -1.85 8.10
C ARG A 136 0.05 -1.14 9.15
N PHE A 137 -1.07 -0.58 8.74
CA PHE A 137 -2.02 0.17 9.57
C PHE A 137 -3.29 -0.62 9.88
N ASP A 138 -3.40 -1.84 9.36
CA ASP A 138 -4.48 -2.76 9.70
C ASP A 138 -4.36 -3.23 11.15
N PRO A 139 -5.42 -3.13 11.97
CA PRO A 139 -5.37 -3.49 13.39
C PRO A 139 -4.96 -4.94 13.64
N ALA A 140 -5.44 -5.88 12.83
CA ALA A 140 -5.15 -7.30 12.99
C ALA A 140 -3.67 -7.62 12.68
N TYR A 141 -3.14 -7.06 11.58
CA TYR A 141 -1.73 -7.23 11.22
C TYR A 141 -0.79 -6.55 12.22
N ARG A 142 -1.17 -5.38 12.74
CA ARG A 142 -0.42 -4.72 13.80
C ARG A 142 -0.38 -5.57 15.08
N SER A 143 -1.52 -6.11 15.50
CA SER A 143 -1.60 -7.00 16.66
C SER A 143 -0.70 -8.23 16.48
N LEU A 144 -0.75 -8.88 15.31
CA LEU A 144 0.11 -10.03 14.99
C LEU A 144 1.59 -9.64 15.12
N LYS A 145 2.02 -8.55 14.47
CA LYS A 145 3.42 -8.10 14.55
C LYS A 145 3.86 -7.81 15.98
N GLU A 146 3.04 -7.13 16.77
CA GLU A 146 3.36 -6.81 18.16
C GLU A 146 3.56 -8.07 19.00
N GLN A 147 2.75 -9.11 18.78
CA GLN A 147 2.88 -10.39 19.48
C GLN A 147 4.14 -11.15 19.03
N VAL A 148 4.47 -11.14 17.73
CA VAL A 148 5.72 -11.70 17.21
C VAL A 148 6.92 -11.02 17.86
N ARG A 149 6.94 -9.68 17.91
CA ARG A 149 8.01 -8.90 18.56
C ARG A 149 8.13 -9.17 20.07
N LYS A 150 7.04 -9.48 20.75
CA LYS A 150 7.04 -9.90 22.17
C LYS A 150 7.52 -11.34 22.38
N GLY A 151 7.87 -12.06 21.30
CA GLY A 151 8.35 -13.43 21.35
C GLY A 151 7.27 -14.47 21.70
N VAL A 152 5.98 -14.16 21.49
CA VAL A 152 4.85 -15.07 21.80
C VAL A 152 5.00 -16.40 21.05
N VAL A 153 5.41 -16.37 19.78
CA VAL A 153 5.64 -17.57 18.97
C VAL A 153 7.06 -18.13 19.12
N GLY A 154 7.92 -17.46 19.90
CA GLY A 154 9.34 -17.83 20.03
C GLY A 154 10.14 -17.46 18.79
N HIS A 155 11.11 -18.31 18.43
CA HIS A 155 11.86 -18.15 17.18
C HIS A 155 10.96 -18.46 15.99
N VAL A 156 10.81 -17.47 15.08
CA VAL A 156 9.98 -17.64 13.90
C VAL A 156 10.67 -18.59 12.92
N GLN A 157 9.93 -19.55 12.42
CA GLN A 157 10.38 -20.55 11.44
C GLN A 157 9.77 -20.30 10.07
N ILE A 158 8.43 -20.11 10.02
CA ILE A 158 7.70 -19.91 8.77
C ILE A 158 6.73 -18.73 8.94
N LEU A 159 6.75 -17.83 7.96
CA LEU A 159 5.69 -16.85 7.73
C LEU A 159 4.97 -17.24 6.44
N LYS A 160 3.64 -17.33 6.46
CA LYS A 160 2.83 -17.67 5.31
C LYS A 160 1.89 -16.54 4.94
N VAL A 161 1.87 -16.18 3.65
CA VAL A 161 0.99 -15.15 3.10
C VAL A 161 0.07 -15.75 2.05
N THR A 162 -1.21 -15.40 2.11
CA THR A 162 -2.17 -15.62 1.01
C THR A 162 -2.76 -14.28 0.63
N ALA A 163 -2.66 -13.91 -0.65
CA ALA A 163 -3.16 -12.65 -1.17
C ALA A 163 -3.83 -12.87 -2.54
N ARG A 164 -5.16 -12.91 -2.56
CA ARG A 164 -5.93 -13.16 -3.77
C ARG A 164 -6.96 -12.05 -3.94
N ASP A 165 -6.83 -11.31 -5.03
CA ASP A 165 -7.63 -10.11 -5.29
C ASP A 165 -9.06 -10.44 -5.76
N SER A 166 -9.97 -9.51 -5.50
CA SER A 166 -11.34 -9.51 -6.01
C SER A 166 -11.87 -8.06 -6.05
N PRO A 167 -12.60 -7.70 -7.11
CA PRO A 167 -12.74 -8.37 -8.41
C PRO A 167 -11.47 -8.29 -9.26
N LEU A 168 -11.45 -9.01 -10.39
CA LEU A 168 -10.39 -8.83 -11.38
C LEU A 168 -10.36 -7.37 -11.84
N PRO A 169 -9.21 -6.68 -11.79
CA PRO A 169 -9.07 -5.34 -12.33
C PRO A 169 -9.29 -5.29 -13.84
N SER A 170 -9.65 -4.10 -14.38
CA SER A 170 -9.77 -3.95 -15.83
C SER A 170 -8.43 -4.09 -16.53
N ILE A 171 -8.44 -4.58 -17.75
CA ILE A 171 -7.20 -4.76 -18.56
C ILE A 171 -6.51 -3.41 -18.82
N GLU A 172 -7.28 -2.34 -18.98
CA GLU A 172 -6.75 -0.97 -19.14
C GLU A 172 -5.91 -0.56 -17.92
N TYR A 173 -6.38 -0.89 -16.70
CA TYR A 173 -5.61 -0.66 -15.48
C TYR A 173 -4.35 -1.54 -15.45
N LEU A 174 -4.48 -2.83 -15.75
CA LEU A 174 -3.36 -3.77 -15.69
C LEU A 174 -2.21 -3.36 -16.62
N LYS A 175 -2.51 -2.82 -17.80
CA LYS A 175 -1.49 -2.30 -18.75
C LYS A 175 -0.62 -1.19 -18.15
N THR A 176 -1.10 -0.50 -17.14
CA THR A 176 -0.42 0.66 -16.52
C THR A 176 -0.06 0.43 -15.05
N SER A 177 -0.28 -0.78 -14.53
CA SER A 177 -0.07 -1.10 -13.11
C SER A 177 1.38 -1.40 -12.72
N GLY A 178 2.25 -1.62 -13.71
CA GLY A 178 3.64 -2.07 -13.49
C GLY A 178 3.77 -3.58 -13.30
N GLY A 179 2.69 -4.36 -13.57
CA GLY A 179 2.68 -5.82 -13.46
C GLY A 179 2.39 -6.31 -12.04
N VAL A 180 2.05 -7.61 -11.95
CA VAL A 180 1.59 -8.22 -10.70
C VAL A 180 2.63 -8.15 -9.56
N PHE A 181 3.92 -8.18 -9.87
CA PHE A 181 5.00 -8.12 -8.89
C PHE A 181 5.09 -6.77 -8.19
N HIS A 182 4.93 -5.67 -8.95
CA HIS A 182 5.03 -4.29 -8.47
C HIS A 182 3.71 -3.70 -8.03
N ASP A 183 2.58 -4.26 -8.46
CA ASP A 183 1.26 -3.82 -8.05
C ASP A 183 0.72 -4.60 -6.84
N CYS A 184 0.75 -5.93 -6.88
CA CYS A 184 0.17 -6.80 -5.86
C CYS A 184 1.21 -7.36 -4.88
N LEU A 185 2.24 -8.05 -5.39
CA LEU A 185 3.20 -8.78 -4.55
C LEU A 185 4.01 -7.88 -3.61
N VAL A 186 4.21 -6.61 -3.96
CA VAL A 186 4.88 -5.61 -3.09
C VAL A 186 4.25 -5.53 -1.69
N HIS A 187 2.95 -5.72 -1.58
CA HIS A 187 2.27 -5.73 -0.28
C HIS A 187 2.65 -6.94 0.57
N ASP A 188 2.81 -8.11 -0.05
CA ASP A 188 3.12 -9.36 0.64
C ASP A 188 4.60 -9.40 1.04
N ILE A 189 5.47 -8.87 0.18
CA ILE A 189 6.88 -8.62 0.49
C ILE A 189 7.01 -7.66 1.66
N ASP A 190 6.30 -6.52 1.60
CA ASP A 190 6.29 -5.52 2.67
C ASP A 190 5.86 -6.12 4.01
N MET A 191 4.76 -6.87 4.01
CA MET A 191 4.26 -7.53 5.21
C MET A 191 5.25 -8.55 5.77
N SER A 192 5.90 -9.35 4.91
CA SER A 192 6.89 -10.33 5.33
C SER A 192 8.09 -9.66 6.01
N CYS A 193 8.68 -8.65 5.36
CA CYS A 193 9.80 -7.90 5.91
C CYS A 193 9.42 -7.12 7.19
N TRP A 194 8.25 -6.50 7.21
CA TRP A 194 7.79 -5.70 8.32
C TRP A 194 7.48 -6.52 9.58
N VAL A 195 6.89 -7.71 9.43
CA VAL A 195 6.57 -8.60 10.54
C VAL A 195 7.82 -9.22 11.12
N LEU A 196 8.73 -9.74 10.27
CA LEU A 196 9.98 -10.35 10.71
C LEU A 196 11.00 -9.32 11.21
N GLY A 197 10.93 -8.08 10.72
CA GLY A 197 11.90 -7.03 11.04
C GLY A 197 13.25 -7.23 10.33
N GLU A 198 13.29 -8.02 9.27
CA GLU A 198 14.48 -8.38 8.49
C GLU A 198 14.21 -8.20 7.01
N LEU A 199 15.30 -8.11 6.22
CA LEU A 199 15.25 -8.23 4.76
C LEU A 199 15.73 -9.61 4.32
N PRO A 200 15.10 -10.21 3.29
CA PRO A 200 15.52 -11.52 2.80
C PRO A 200 16.86 -11.43 2.07
N VAL A 201 17.64 -12.51 2.16
CA VAL A 201 18.89 -12.67 1.41
C VAL A 201 18.72 -13.44 0.12
N ARG A 202 17.53 -14.04 -0.07
CA ARG A 202 17.24 -14.87 -1.25
C ARG A 202 15.76 -14.83 -1.57
N VAL A 203 15.45 -14.79 -2.87
CA VAL A 203 14.08 -14.91 -3.37
C VAL A 203 13.98 -15.96 -4.48
N GLN A 204 12.92 -16.76 -4.41
CA GLN A 204 12.51 -17.67 -5.46
C GLN A 204 11.03 -17.47 -5.73
N ALA A 205 10.65 -17.36 -7.01
CA ALA A 205 9.27 -17.21 -7.40
C ALA A 205 8.96 -17.99 -8.66
N THR A 206 7.71 -18.39 -8.80
CA THR A 206 7.14 -18.92 -10.04
C THR A 206 5.86 -18.17 -10.32
N ALA A 207 5.55 -17.92 -11.59
CA ALA A 207 4.35 -17.21 -11.99
C ALA A 207 3.73 -17.82 -13.24
N SER A 208 2.41 -17.67 -13.37
CA SER A 208 1.64 -18.14 -14.50
C SER A 208 0.64 -17.09 -14.95
N ALA A 209 0.38 -17.03 -16.25
CA ALA A 209 -0.69 -16.26 -16.86
C ALA A 209 -1.77 -17.22 -17.34
N LEU A 210 -2.74 -17.49 -16.47
CA LEU A 210 -3.85 -18.42 -16.72
C LEU A 210 -5.06 -17.70 -17.32
N ILE A 211 -5.16 -16.39 -17.14
CA ILE A 211 -6.19 -15.52 -17.71
C ILE A 211 -5.69 -15.03 -19.09
N PRO A 212 -6.37 -15.37 -20.19
CA PRO A 212 -5.87 -15.08 -21.55
C PRO A 212 -5.59 -13.60 -21.81
N GLU A 213 -6.44 -12.71 -21.27
CA GLU A 213 -6.31 -11.26 -21.43
C GLU A 213 -5.07 -10.70 -20.70
N ILE A 214 -4.70 -11.29 -19.56
CA ILE A 214 -3.47 -10.93 -18.82
C ILE A 214 -2.25 -11.47 -19.56
N LYS A 215 -2.32 -12.69 -20.07
CA LYS A 215 -1.27 -13.26 -20.91
C LYS A 215 -1.00 -12.40 -22.15
N ALA A 216 -2.05 -11.84 -22.75
CA ALA A 216 -1.94 -11.00 -23.95
C ALA A 216 -1.19 -9.67 -23.72
N ILE A 217 -1.04 -9.23 -22.48
CA ILE A 217 -0.30 -8.02 -22.10
C ILE A 217 1.05 -8.32 -21.44
N ASP A 218 1.55 -9.57 -21.55
CA ASP A 218 2.82 -10.05 -20.97
C ASP A 218 2.92 -9.86 -19.44
N ASP A 219 1.80 -9.94 -18.73
CA ASP A 219 1.74 -9.96 -17.26
C ASP A 219 1.34 -11.35 -16.76
N PHE A 220 1.36 -11.55 -15.45
CA PHE A 220 0.95 -12.76 -14.76
C PHE A 220 -0.28 -12.50 -13.88
N ASP A 221 -1.06 -13.56 -13.60
CA ASP A 221 -2.18 -13.51 -12.69
C ASP A 221 -2.02 -14.35 -11.43
N THR A 222 -1.06 -15.26 -11.43
CA THR A 222 -0.83 -16.20 -10.33
C THR A 222 0.66 -16.30 -10.02
N ILE A 223 1.03 -16.13 -8.74
CA ILE A 223 2.41 -16.21 -8.26
C ILE A 223 2.46 -17.14 -7.05
N ALA A 224 3.50 -17.95 -6.95
CA ALA A 224 3.96 -18.54 -5.68
C ALA A 224 5.41 -18.08 -5.43
N PHE A 225 5.73 -17.76 -4.17
CA PHE A 225 7.04 -17.22 -3.82
C PHE A 225 7.59 -17.78 -2.52
N LEU A 226 8.91 -17.72 -2.37
CA LEU A 226 9.67 -18.07 -1.19
C LEU A 226 10.76 -17.03 -0.95
N LEU A 227 10.82 -16.49 0.26
CA LEU A 227 11.86 -15.57 0.74
C LEU A 227 12.63 -16.23 1.88
N THR A 228 13.96 -16.19 1.83
CA THR A 228 14.83 -16.71 2.91
C THR A 228 15.48 -15.54 3.63
N PHE A 229 15.42 -15.54 4.97
CA PHE A 229 15.92 -14.47 5.83
C PHE A 229 17.19 -14.85 6.56
N PRO A 230 18.03 -13.87 7.00
CA PRO A 230 19.28 -14.13 7.73
C PRO A 230 19.09 -14.92 9.01
N SER A 231 17.96 -14.75 9.71
CA SER A 231 17.60 -15.51 10.92
C SER A 231 17.35 -17.01 10.67
N GLY A 232 17.27 -17.43 9.39
CA GLY A 232 16.83 -18.76 8.98
C GLY A 232 15.31 -18.89 8.82
N ALA A 233 14.55 -17.85 9.17
CA ALA A 233 13.11 -17.82 8.88
C ALA A 233 12.85 -17.84 7.37
N VAL A 234 11.71 -18.42 6.97
CA VAL A 234 11.27 -18.50 5.59
C VAL A 234 9.89 -17.87 5.46
N ALA A 235 9.71 -16.95 4.51
CA ALA A 235 8.36 -16.54 4.11
C ALA A 235 7.96 -17.24 2.83
N ILE A 236 6.75 -17.81 2.82
CA ILE A 236 6.14 -18.45 1.66
C ILE A 236 4.77 -17.83 1.38
N GLY A 237 4.39 -17.76 0.12
CA GLY A 237 3.05 -17.24 -0.17
C GLY A 237 2.59 -17.49 -1.59
N ASP A 238 1.29 -17.23 -1.76
CA ASP A 238 0.63 -17.19 -3.05
C ASP A 238 -0.08 -15.85 -3.25
N ASN A 239 -0.04 -15.37 -4.49
CA ASN A 239 -0.73 -14.17 -4.92
C ASN A 239 -1.52 -14.45 -6.20
N SER A 240 -2.74 -13.93 -6.29
CA SER A 240 -3.57 -14.04 -7.48
C SER A 240 -4.32 -12.75 -7.77
N ARG A 241 -4.39 -12.39 -9.04
CA ARG A 241 -5.20 -11.25 -9.54
C ARG A 241 -6.70 -11.46 -9.42
N PHE A 242 -7.15 -12.70 -9.18
CA PHE A 242 -8.57 -13.02 -9.11
C PHE A 242 -8.89 -14.12 -8.12
N SER A 243 -9.92 -13.88 -7.31
CA SER A 243 -10.55 -14.85 -6.41
C SER A 243 -12.06 -14.76 -6.56
N ALA A 244 -12.68 -15.87 -6.92
CA ALA A 244 -14.13 -15.95 -7.14
C ALA A 244 -14.95 -15.83 -5.84
N TYR A 245 -14.35 -16.14 -4.68
CA TYR A 245 -15.04 -16.17 -3.39
C TYR A 245 -14.85 -14.93 -2.53
N GLY A 246 -14.11 -13.92 -3.02
CA GLY A 246 -13.88 -12.65 -2.34
C GLY A 246 -12.40 -12.30 -2.19
N TYR A 247 -12.13 -11.21 -1.49
CA TYR A 247 -10.78 -10.65 -1.29
C TYR A 247 -10.06 -11.40 -0.17
N ASP A 248 -9.29 -12.44 -0.53
CA ASP A 248 -8.64 -13.35 0.41
C ASP A 248 -7.24 -12.85 0.81
N GLN A 249 -7.11 -12.38 2.05
CA GLN A 249 -5.88 -11.77 2.58
C GLN A 249 -5.58 -12.35 3.96
N ARG A 250 -4.68 -13.32 4.03
CA ARG A 250 -4.33 -14.04 5.25
C ARG A 250 -2.84 -13.98 5.54
N LEU A 251 -2.49 -13.99 6.82
CA LEU A 251 -1.12 -14.00 7.29
C LEU A 251 -0.99 -14.95 8.48
N GLU A 252 -0.02 -15.85 8.44
CA GLU A 252 0.28 -16.81 9.51
C GLU A 252 1.77 -16.75 9.86
N VAL A 253 2.09 -16.74 11.15
CA VAL A 253 3.47 -16.80 11.64
C VAL A 253 3.58 -17.99 12.60
N PHE A 254 4.40 -18.96 12.21
CA PHE A 254 4.70 -20.16 12.97
C PHE A 254 6.12 -20.09 13.53
N GLY A 255 6.25 -20.42 14.80
CA GLY A 255 7.53 -20.49 15.50
C GLY A 255 7.57 -21.65 16.48
N ASN A 256 8.71 -21.83 17.15
CA ASN A 256 8.96 -22.97 18.04
C ASN A 256 8.16 -22.97 19.35
N LYS A 257 7.36 -21.92 19.63
CA LYS A 257 6.48 -21.83 20.80
C LYS A 257 5.00 -21.76 20.44
N GLY A 258 4.67 -21.65 19.17
CA GLY A 258 3.28 -21.58 18.73
C GLY A 258 3.10 -20.87 17.39
N MET A 259 1.86 -20.52 17.09
CA MET A 259 1.49 -19.89 15.85
C MET A 259 0.44 -18.80 16.10
N ILE A 260 0.56 -17.70 15.34
CA ILE A 260 -0.45 -16.63 15.29
C ILE A 260 -0.86 -16.45 13.84
N LYS A 261 -2.17 -16.30 13.59
CA LYS A 261 -2.70 -16.06 12.25
C LYS A 261 -3.70 -14.92 12.24
N VAL A 262 -3.78 -14.24 11.11
CA VAL A 262 -4.84 -13.31 10.74
C VAL A 262 -5.62 -13.94 9.60
N GLU A 263 -6.89 -14.18 9.84
CA GLU A 263 -7.86 -14.72 8.90
C GLU A 263 -8.66 -13.60 8.22
N ASN A 264 -9.40 -13.98 7.19
CA ASN A 264 -10.28 -13.05 6.50
C ASN A 264 -11.42 -12.57 7.39
N GLU A 265 -11.60 -11.27 7.44
CA GLU A 265 -12.77 -10.67 8.07
C GLU A 265 -14.01 -10.85 7.20
N ARG A 266 -15.16 -10.89 7.89
CA ARG A 266 -16.48 -11.02 7.26
C ARG A 266 -17.35 -9.83 7.67
N PRO A 267 -18.08 -9.19 6.73
CA PRO A 267 -18.98 -8.07 7.08
C PRO A 267 -20.00 -8.44 8.16
N ALA A 268 -20.51 -9.67 8.10
CA ALA A 268 -21.46 -10.22 9.07
C ALA A 268 -20.80 -11.34 9.89
N HIS A 269 -19.73 -11.01 10.61
CA HIS A 269 -18.91 -11.97 11.36
C HIS A 269 -19.64 -12.61 12.56
N SER A 270 -20.68 -11.96 13.08
CA SER A 270 -21.47 -12.45 14.23
C SER A 270 -22.70 -13.29 13.83
N THR A 271 -22.89 -13.56 12.55
CA THR A 271 -24.02 -14.39 12.06
C THR A 271 -23.51 -15.71 11.55
N GLU A 272 -23.97 -16.81 12.16
CA GLU A 272 -23.70 -18.18 11.74
C GLU A 272 -25.01 -18.85 11.30
N LYS A 273 -24.95 -19.74 10.32
CA LYS A 273 -26.09 -20.49 9.81
C LYS A 273 -25.90 -21.96 10.09
N PHE A 274 -26.89 -22.57 10.74
CA PHE A 274 -26.97 -23.98 11.01
C PHE A 274 -28.15 -24.52 10.22
N ILE A 275 -27.95 -25.20 9.09
CA ILE A 275 -29.01 -25.63 8.18
C ILE A 275 -28.88 -27.10 7.88
N GLY A 276 -29.84 -27.88 8.35
CA GLY A 276 -29.98 -29.32 8.05
C GLY A 276 -28.67 -30.09 8.29
N GLN A 277 -28.26 -30.87 7.30
CA GLN A 277 -27.04 -31.67 7.33
C GLN A 277 -25.80 -30.93 6.78
N GLU A 278 -25.94 -29.68 6.28
CA GLU A 278 -24.85 -28.91 5.71
C GLU A 278 -23.85 -28.40 6.76
N GLY A 279 -24.22 -28.45 8.05
CA GLY A 279 -23.38 -27.98 9.15
C GLY A 279 -23.36 -26.46 9.26
N ILE A 280 -22.21 -25.89 9.57
CA ILE A 280 -22.03 -24.45 9.75
C ILE A 280 -21.68 -23.80 8.42
N LEU A 281 -22.52 -22.89 7.94
CA LEU A 281 -22.26 -22.06 6.78
C LEU A 281 -21.79 -20.67 7.23
N LEU A 282 -20.58 -20.29 6.85
CA LEU A 282 -20.03 -18.97 7.14
C LEU A 282 -20.47 -17.95 6.08
N ASN A 283 -20.70 -16.71 6.52
CA ASN A 283 -20.98 -15.61 5.59
C ASN A 283 -19.77 -15.34 4.67
N PRO A 284 -19.99 -14.75 3.47
CA PRO A 284 -18.90 -14.35 2.58
C PRO A 284 -17.89 -13.40 3.25
N ILE A 285 -16.64 -13.50 2.85
CA ILE A 285 -15.61 -12.53 3.21
C ILE A 285 -15.85 -11.21 2.47
N TYR A 286 -15.12 -10.13 2.83
CA TYR A 286 -15.18 -8.89 2.06
C TYR A 286 -14.86 -9.13 0.59
N TYR A 287 -15.62 -8.48 -0.28
CA TYR A 287 -15.47 -8.67 -1.72
C TYR A 287 -14.23 -7.98 -2.30
N SER A 288 -13.80 -6.86 -1.71
CA SER A 288 -12.70 -6.08 -2.27
C SER A 288 -11.94 -5.28 -1.19
N PHE A 289 -10.73 -4.83 -1.53
CA PHE A 289 -9.81 -4.13 -0.63
C PHE A 289 -10.38 -2.85 0.02
N PRO A 290 -11.23 -2.01 -0.66
CA PRO A 290 -11.75 -0.80 -0.03
C PRO A 290 -12.55 -1.07 1.24
N SER A 291 -13.32 -2.15 1.25
CA SER A 291 -14.11 -2.54 2.41
C SER A 291 -13.26 -3.31 3.44
N ARG A 292 -12.39 -4.22 2.99
CA ARG A 292 -11.53 -4.99 3.90
C ARG A 292 -10.54 -4.10 4.66
N PHE A 293 -9.94 -3.13 4.02
CA PHE A 293 -8.92 -2.28 4.62
C PHE A 293 -9.38 -0.87 4.98
N LYS A 294 -10.70 -0.63 5.09
CA LYS A 294 -11.25 0.70 5.40
C LYS A 294 -10.57 1.35 6.61
N ILE A 295 -10.43 0.61 7.71
CA ILE A 295 -9.80 1.11 8.94
C ILE A 295 -8.29 1.32 8.76
N ALA A 296 -7.64 0.48 7.97
CA ALA A 296 -6.21 0.63 7.66
C ALA A 296 -5.94 1.93 6.91
N TYR A 297 -6.73 2.28 5.89
CA TYR A 297 -6.63 3.54 5.16
C TYR A 297 -6.86 4.77 6.07
N GLN A 298 -7.82 4.69 6.98
CA GLN A 298 -8.03 5.76 7.96
C GLN A 298 -6.85 5.93 8.90
N ASN A 299 -6.35 4.83 9.48
CA ASN A 299 -5.21 4.84 10.40
C ASN A 299 -3.92 5.30 9.71
N GLU A 300 -3.73 4.97 8.45
CA GLU A 300 -2.60 5.40 7.63
C GLU A 300 -2.61 6.92 7.43
N LEU A 301 -3.76 7.48 7.06
CA LEU A 301 -3.94 8.92 6.91
C LEU A 301 -3.71 9.65 8.25
N GLU A 302 -4.26 9.14 9.35
CA GLU A 302 -4.03 9.71 10.69
C GLU A 302 -2.54 9.72 11.05
N HIS A 303 -1.83 8.62 10.76
CA HIS A 303 -0.39 8.56 11.00
C HIS A 303 0.38 9.56 10.15
N PHE A 304 0.05 9.71 8.87
CA PHE A 304 0.67 10.74 8.02
C PHE A 304 0.47 12.15 8.60
N LEU A 305 -0.75 12.46 9.05
CA LEU A 305 -1.04 13.74 9.69
C LEU A 305 -0.27 13.92 11.01
N ASP A 306 -0.06 12.86 11.78
CA ASP A 306 0.77 12.90 12.98
C ASP A 306 2.24 13.20 12.65
N VAL A 307 2.77 12.62 11.57
CA VAL A 307 4.12 12.94 11.07
C VAL A 307 4.22 14.41 10.67
N VAL A 308 3.29 14.90 9.85
CA VAL A 308 3.32 16.28 9.32
C VAL A 308 3.08 17.32 10.42
N GLN A 309 2.11 17.09 11.28
CA GLN A 309 1.69 18.09 12.28
C GLN A 309 2.49 18.04 13.58
N TYR A 310 2.98 16.87 13.98
CA TYR A 310 3.62 16.67 15.27
C TYR A 310 5.04 16.13 15.20
N GLY A 311 5.56 15.84 13.99
CA GLY A 311 6.92 15.31 13.82
C GLY A 311 7.07 13.86 14.33
N GLU A 312 5.99 13.07 14.34
CA GLU A 312 6.09 11.66 14.72
C GLU A 312 7.00 10.89 13.77
N PRO A 313 7.72 9.89 14.25
CA PRO A 313 8.56 9.05 13.40
C PRO A 313 7.75 8.32 12.33
N MET A 314 8.24 8.33 11.10
CA MET A 314 7.61 7.64 9.97
C MET A 314 7.64 6.12 10.13
N LYS A 315 6.47 5.44 10.05
CA LYS A 315 6.35 3.98 10.13
C LYS A 315 6.66 3.27 8.82
N VAL A 316 6.59 3.97 7.71
CA VAL A 316 7.02 3.53 6.38
C VAL A 316 8.18 4.41 5.96
N THR A 317 9.40 3.89 5.98
CA THR A 317 10.61 4.66 5.68
C THR A 317 11.01 4.53 4.22
N SER A 318 11.81 5.48 3.72
CA SER A 318 12.31 5.48 2.33
C SER A 318 13.09 4.20 2.01
N TRP A 319 13.98 3.78 2.91
CA TRP A 319 14.78 2.57 2.69
C TRP A 319 13.92 1.31 2.62
N GLN A 320 12.86 1.19 3.43
CA GLN A 320 11.94 0.06 3.37
C GLN A 320 11.17 0.04 2.04
N THR A 321 10.71 1.19 1.56
CA THR A 321 10.04 1.31 0.27
C THR A 321 10.95 0.87 -0.87
N LEU A 322 12.21 1.32 -0.89
CA LEU A 322 13.21 0.94 -1.88
C LEU A 322 13.55 -0.56 -1.79
N ALA A 323 13.70 -1.10 -0.57
CA ALA A 323 13.96 -2.52 -0.36
C ALA A 323 12.82 -3.39 -0.91
N VAL A 324 11.57 -3.04 -0.64
CA VAL A 324 10.41 -3.76 -1.18
C VAL A 324 10.40 -3.76 -2.70
N SER A 325 10.70 -2.63 -3.34
CA SER A 325 10.79 -2.54 -4.81
C SER A 325 11.93 -3.42 -5.36
N LYS A 326 13.10 -3.43 -4.71
CA LYS A 326 14.24 -4.29 -5.10
C LYS A 326 13.88 -5.76 -4.99
N ILE A 327 13.21 -6.19 -3.92
CA ILE A 327 12.77 -7.58 -3.74
C ILE A 327 11.72 -7.96 -4.79
N ALA A 328 10.78 -7.06 -5.11
CA ALA A 328 9.76 -7.30 -6.14
C ALA A 328 10.38 -7.51 -7.52
N THR A 329 11.36 -6.68 -7.90
CA THR A 329 12.13 -6.85 -9.15
C THR A 329 12.87 -8.19 -9.17
N ALA A 330 13.50 -8.57 -8.06
CA ALA A 330 14.19 -9.86 -7.96
C ALA A 330 13.21 -11.05 -8.00
N ALA A 331 12.01 -10.92 -7.45
CA ALA A 331 10.97 -11.94 -7.54
C ALA A 331 10.47 -12.11 -8.98
N GLU A 332 10.27 -11.02 -9.71
CA GLU A 332 9.92 -11.05 -11.13
C GLU A 332 11.03 -11.71 -11.96
N GLN A 333 12.29 -11.32 -11.74
CA GLN A 333 13.44 -11.95 -12.38
C GLN A 333 13.50 -13.45 -12.12
N SER A 334 13.28 -13.87 -10.87
CA SER A 334 13.22 -15.28 -10.49
C SER A 334 12.13 -16.04 -11.26
N ALA A 335 10.92 -15.47 -11.30
CA ALA A 335 9.79 -16.09 -12.00
C ALA A 335 10.02 -16.21 -13.51
N ARG A 336 10.59 -15.18 -14.15
CA ARG A 336 10.87 -15.18 -15.60
C ARG A 336 12.04 -16.09 -15.98
N THR A 337 13.03 -16.28 -15.10
CA THR A 337 14.23 -17.08 -15.39
C THR A 337 14.17 -18.50 -14.84
N GLY A 338 13.27 -18.78 -13.90
CA GLY A 338 13.21 -20.04 -13.17
C GLY A 338 14.37 -20.24 -12.18
N LYS A 339 15.13 -19.18 -11.89
CA LYS A 339 16.32 -19.25 -11.01
C LYS A 339 16.06 -18.52 -9.70
N THR A 340 16.69 -19.01 -8.63
CA THR A 340 16.79 -18.27 -7.37
C THR A 340 17.64 -17.01 -7.58
N VAL A 341 17.23 -15.90 -6.98
CA VAL A 341 17.98 -14.64 -7.01
C VAL A 341 18.49 -14.34 -5.60
N GLU A 342 19.79 -14.15 -5.48
CA GLU A 342 20.44 -13.68 -4.25
C GLU A 342 20.24 -12.17 -4.12
N LEU A 343 20.05 -11.69 -2.90
CA LEU A 343 19.83 -10.28 -2.56
C LEU A 343 20.99 -9.80 -1.70
N ASP A 344 21.80 -8.91 -2.26
CA ASP A 344 22.85 -8.23 -1.53
C ASP A 344 22.36 -6.90 -1.00
N TRP A 345 22.57 -6.66 0.30
CA TRP A 345 22.20 -5.44 0.97
C TRP A 345 23.45 -4.66 1.37
N THR A 346 23.59 -3.47 0.80
CA THR A 346 24.68 -2.55 1.14
C THR A 346 24.32 -1.68 2.36
N LYS A 347 25.33 -1.01 2.93
CA LYS A 347 25.09 -0.01 4.01
C LYS A 347 24.23 1.17 3.55
N ASP A 348 24.18 1.42 2.25
CA ASP A 348 23.35 2.48 1.66
C ASP A 348 21.89 2.03 1.54
N ASP A 349 21.65 0.71 1.42
CA ASP A 349 20.31 0.13 1.39
C ASP A 349 19.68 0.07 2.79
N ILE A 350 20.49 -0.09 3.85
CA ILE A 350 20.01 -0.29 5.23
C ILE A 350 20.69 0.74 6.13
N PRO A 351 19.93 1.63 6.80
CA PRO A 351 20.51 2.55 7.78
C PRO A 351 21.24 1.82 8.91
N ALA A 352 22.35 2.38 9.39
CA ALA A 352 23.23 1.80 10.40
C ALA A 352 22.55 1.39 11.74
N ILE A 353 21.35 1.89 11.99
CA ILE A 353 20.52 1.50 13.15
C ILE A 353 19.85 0.12 13.01
N TYR A 354 19.95 -0.51 11.85
CA TYR A 354 19.38 -1.84 11.54
C TYR A 354 20.45 -2.85 11.06
N SER A 355 21.73 -2.46 11.04
CA SER A 355 22.87 -3.31 10.67
C SER A 355 23.51 -3.96 11.91
#